data_8a086c0a15553e92301a112742cb56a1
#
_entry.id   8a086c0a15553e92301a112742cb56a1
#
_cell.length_a   1.000
_cell.length_b   1.000
_cell.length_c   1.000
_cell.angle_alpha   90.00
_cell.angle_beta   90.00
_cell.angle_gamma   90.00
#
_symmetry.space_group_name_H-M   'P 1'
#
loop_
_entity.id
_entity.type
_entity.pdbx_description
1 polymer ?
#
loop_
_entity_poly.entity_id
_entity_poly.type
_entity_poly.pdbx_seq_one_letter_code
_entity_poly.pdbx_strand_id
1 'polypeptide(L)'
;MAIGEIFFPWGKRKCHQICLYYKIHLVNEDIPLDGMFHGFDQLDNERIDLDYCWVPLQQLKAGIKVYPLEIMPIILDNKEEIVHFVSREDEI
;
A
#
# COMPACT_ATOMS: atom_id res chain seq x y z
N MET A 1 -8.32 5.18 -8.41
CA MET A 1 -8.44 4.02 -7.51
C MET A 1 -7.84 2.79 -8.17
N ALA A 2 -7.13 1.98 -7.41
CA ALA A 2 -6.64 0.70 -7.90
C ALA A 2 -7.13 -0.43 -7.02
N ILE A 3 -7.39 -1.59 -7.62
CA ILE A 3 -7.78 -2.81 -6.94
C ILE A 3 -6.69 -3.83 -7.23
N GLY A 4 -6.01 -4.30 -6.17
CA GLY A 4 -4.95 -5.28 -6.29
C GLY A 4 -5.34 -6.61 -5.68
N GLU A 5 -5.09 -7.68 -6.41
CA GLU A 5 -5.13 -9.03 -5.88
C GLU A 5 -3.70 -9.50 -5.64
N ILE A 6 -3.38 -9.80 -4.40
CA ILE A 6 -2.02 -10.15 -3.99
C ILE A 6 -2.02 -11.57 -3.45
N PHE A 7 -1.21 -12.41 -4.07
CA PHE A 7 -1.00 -13.79 -3.65
C PHE A 7 0.38 -13.88 -3.01
N PHE A 8 0.43 -14.30 -1.76
CA PHE A 8 1.70 -14.38 -1.03
C PHE A 8 1.69 -15.54 -0.03
N PRO A 9 2.87 -16.07 0.30
CA PRO A 9 2.98 -17.07 1.34
C PRO A 9 3.00 -16.40 2.72
N TRP A 10 2.34 -17.02 3.67
CA TRP A 10 2.38 -16.60 5.08
C TRP A 10 2.65 -17.85 5.92
N GLY A 11 3.92 -18.08 6.26
CA GLY A 11 4.33 -19.32 6.89
C GLY A 11 4.05 -20.52 5.98
N LYS A 12 3.25 -21.46 6.43
CA LYS A 12 2.85 -22.66 5.66
C LYS A 12 1.58 -22.45 4.85
N ARG A 13 0.99 -21.26 4.88
CA ARG A 13 -0.27 -20.95 4.20
C ARG A 13 -0.02 -20.12 2.95
N LYS A 14 -0.91 -20.31 1.98
CA LYS A 14 -1.01 -19.41 0.83
C LYS A 14 -2.12 -18.42 1.10
N CYS A 15 -1.80 -17.15 0.98
CA CYS A 15 -2.75 -16.07 1.23
C CYS A 15 -3.14 -15.38 -0.06
N HIS A 16 -4.40 -14.98 -0.13
CA HIS A 16 -4.92 -14.13 -1.19
C HIS A 16 -5.54 -12.91 -0.52
N GLN A 17 -5.00 -11.74 -0.82
CA GLN A 17 -5.45 -10.48 -0.24
C GLN A 17 -5.97 -9.57 -1.34
N ILE A 18 -7.09 -8.92 -1.08
CA ILE A 18 -7.62 -7.89 -1.96
C ILE A 18 -7.37 -6.54 -1.30
N CYS A 19 -6.62 -5.67 -1.98
CA CYS A 19 -6.29 -4.35 -1.50
C CYS A 19 -6.96 -3.29 -2.36
N LEU A 20 -7.53 -2.28 -1.70
CA LEU A 20 -8.12 -1.14 -2.37
C LEU A 20 -7.23 0.08 -2.14
N TYR A 21 -6.81 0.71 -3.21
CA TYR A 21 -5.94 1.89 -3.17
C TYR A 21 -6.72 3.10 -3.64
N TYR A 22 -6.75 4.14 -2.83
CA TYR A 22 -7.53 5.33 -3.11
C TYR A 22 -6.64 6.53 -3.33
N LYS A 23 -7.03 7.35 -4.29
CA LYS A 23 -6.49 8.70 -4.42
C LYS A 23 -7.36 9.62 -3.57
N ILE A 24 -6.75 10.32 -2.64
CA ILE A 24 -7.47 11.21 -1.72
C ILE A 24 -6.91 12.63 -1.79
N HIS A 25 -7.74 13.58 -1.40
CA HIS A 25 -7.33 14.96 -1.18
C HIS A 25 -7.56 15.30 0.29
N LEU A 26 -6.57 15.86 0.93
CA LEU A 26 -6.69 16.31 2.31
C LEU A 26 -7.33 17.68 2.35
N VAL A 27 -8.41 17.82 3.11
CA VAL A 27 -9.14 19.09 3.24
C VAL A 27 -8.72 19.89 4.46
N ASN A 28 -7.99 19.27 5.38
CA ASN A 28 -7.35 19.96 6.51
C ASN A 28 -5.97 19.35 6.73
N GLU A 29 -5.10 20.08 7.44
CA GLU A 29 -3.71 19.70 7.64
C GLU A 29 -3.43 19.17 9.05
N ASP A 30 -4.42 18.55 9.69
CA ASP A 30 -4.24 17.98 11.03
C ASP A 30 -3.37 16.72 11.03
N ILE A 31 -3.14 16.14 9.86
CA ILE A 31 -2.28 14.96 9.71
C ILE A 31 -0.90 15.43 9.28
N PRO A 32 0.17 14.99 9.97
CA PRO A 32 1.53 15.29 9.52
C PRO A 32 1.75 14.76 8.10
N LEU A 33 2.26 15.60 7.20
CA LEU A 33 2.49 15.24 5.80
C LEU A 33 3.92 14.80 5.52
N ASP A 34 4.74 14.71 6.53
CA ASP A 34 6.13 14.26 6.42
C ASP A 34 6.49 13.36 7.58
N GLY A 35 7.54 12.56 7.36
CA GLY A 35 8.06 11.67 8.37
C GLY A 35 7.23 10.42 8.58
N MET A 36 7.49 9.78 9.70
CA MET A 36 6.83 8.54 10.12
C MET A 36 5.91 8.81 11.30
N PHE A 37 4.81 8.09 11.36
CA PHE A 37 3.97 8.10 12.55
C PHE A 37 3.52 6.67 12.86
N HIS A 38 3.20 6.44 14.13
CA HIS A 38 2.87 5.13 14.65
C HIS A 38 1.37 5.02 14.93
N GLY A 39 0.80 3.88 14.59
CA GLY A 39 -0.57 3.53 14.91
C GLY A 39 -0.68 2.07 15.30
N PHE A 40 -1.88 1.63 15.59
CA PHE A 40 -2.12 0.23 15.88
C PHE A 40 -3.52 -0.19 15.47
N ASP A 41 -3.67 -1.47 15.13
CA ASP A 41 -4.94 -2.13 14.96
C ASP A 41 -5.19 -3.06 16.13
N GLN A 42 -6.39 -3.03 16.67
CA GLN A 42 -6.82 -3.94 17.72
C GLN A 42 -7.75 -4.97 17.10
N LEU A 43 -7.25 -6.20 17.00
CA LEU A 43 -8.01 -7.34 16.51
C LEU A 43 -8.27 -8.27 17.69
N ASP A 44 -9.52 -8.57 17.99
CA ASP A 44 -9.95 -9.48 19.08
C ASP A 44 -8.96 -9.61 20.23
N ASN A 45 -8.02 -10.55 20.13
CA ASN A 45 -6.99 -10.83 21.15
C ASN A 45 -5.60 -10.34 20.75
N GLU A 46 -5.46 -9.67 19.61
CA GLU A 46 -4.17 -9.23 19.11
C GLU A 46 -4.15 -7.73 18.89
N ARG A 47 -3.04 -7.13 19.24
CA ARG A 47 -2.72 -5.76 18.90
C ARG A 47 -1.60 -5.78 17.87
N ILE A 48 -1.86 -5.18 16.72
CA ILE A 48 -0.87 -5.06 15.66
C ILE A 48 -0.40 -3.61 15.62
N ASP A 49 0.87 -3.39 15.93
CA ASP A 49 1.49 -2.08 15.84
C ASP A 49 1.94 -1.83 14.40
N LEU A 50 1.62 -0.64 13.90
CA LEU A 50 1.89 -0.26 12.51
C LEU A 50 2.68 1.04 12.49
N ASP A 51 3.67 1.08 11.62
CA ASP A 51 4.39 2.32 11.31
C ASP A 51 3.93 2.83 9.96
N TYR A 52 3.52 4.10 9.93
CA TYR A 52 3.07 4.76 8.71
C TYR A 52 4.10 5.79 8.30
N CYS A 53 4.27 5.97 7.02
CA CYS A 53 5.13 7.03 6.51
C CYS A 53 4.54 7.65 5.25
N TRP A 54 4.83 8.93 5.08
CA TRP A 54 4.56 9.63 3.84
C TRP A 54 5.76 9.47 2.91
N VAL A 55 5.51 9.06 1.68
CA VAL A 55 6.55 8.89 0.68
C VAL A 55 6.29 9.89 -0.44
N PRO A 56 7.18 10.87 -0.65
CA PRO A 56 7.04 11.78 -1.78
C PRO A 56 7.13 11.05 -3.11
N LEU A 57 6.35 11.50 -4.10
CA LEU A 57 6.37 10.89 -5.43
C LEU A 57 7.76 10.93 -6.06
N GLN A 58 8.55 11.96 -5.75
CA GLN A 58 9.92 12.07 -6.24
C GLN A 58 10.81 10.91 -5.78
N GLN A 59 10.58 10.41 -4.57
CA GLN A 59 11.33 9.27 -4.06
C GLN A 59 10.94 7.96 -4.79
N LEU A 60 9.68 7.83 -5.17
CA LEU A 60 9.25 6.70 -5.99
C LEU A 60 9.91 6.73 -7.37
N LYS A 61 10.01 7.91 -7.97
CA LYS A 61 10.72 8.09 -9.24
C LYS A 61 12.21 7.83 -9.11
N ALA A 62 12.78 8.07 -7.95
CA ALA A 62 14.19 7.84 -7.66
C ALA A 62 14.54 6.38 -7.33
N GLY A 63 13.55 5.51 -7.25
CA GLY A 63 13.77 4.07 -7.10
C GLY A 63 13.40 3.46 -5.76
N ILE A 64 12.78 4.20 -4.84
CA ILE A 64 12.23 3.59 -3.63
C ILE A 64 11.15 2.60 -4.02
N LYS A 65 11.25 1.40 -3.48
CA LYS A 65 10.31 0.33 -3.79
C LYS A 65 9.15 0.32 -2.80
N VAL A 66 7.94 0.25 -3.33
CA VAL A 66 6.71 0.05 -2.58
C VAL A 66 6.12 -1.28 -3.03
N TYR A 67 5.72 -2.11 -2.09
CA TYR A 67 5.15 -3.40 -2.40
C TYR A 67 3.62 -3.38 -2.25
N PRO A 68 2.89 -4.06 -3.13
CA PRO A 68 3.39 -4.82 -4.29
C PRO A 68 3.96 -3.89 -5.36
N LEU A 69 5.01 -4.33 -6.04
CA LEU A 69 5.72 -3.49 -7.03
C LEU A 69 4.82 -3.04 -8.18
N GLU A 70 3.79 -3.79 -8.49
CA GLU A 70 2.84 -3.49 -9.56
C GLU A 70 2.07 -2.19 -9.33
N ILE A 71 1.98 -1.73 -8.05
CA ILE A 71 1.29 -0.47 -7.74
C ILE A 71 2.13 0.75 -8.15
N MET A 72 3.43 0.61 -8.26
CA MET A 72 4.31 1.76 -8.53
C MET A 72 4.01 2.47 -9.85
N PRO A 73 3.93 1.76 -11.00
CA PRO A 73 3.59 2.44 -12.25
C PRO A 73 2.18 3.01 -12.24
N ILE A 74 1.26 2.42 -11.51
CA ILE A 74 -0.11 2.93 -11.39
C ILE A 74 -0.13 4.26 -10.65
N ILE A 75 0.63 4.38 -9.56
CA ILE A 75 0.76 5.63 -8.81
C ILE A 75 1.42 6.71 -9.66
N LEU A 76 2.51 6.37 -10.33
CA LEU A 76 3.29 7.32 -11.11
C LEU A 76 2.55 7.80 -12.37
N ASP A 77 1.71 6.97 -12.94
CA ASP A 77 0.91 7.30 -14.10
C ASP A 77 -0.27 8.22 -13.76
N ASN A 78 -0.68 8.23 -12.50
CA ASN A 78 -1.71 9.13 -11.97
C ASN A 78 -3.03 9.10 -12.74
N LYS A 79 -3.44 7.93 -13.19
CA LYS A 79 -4.72 7.75 -13.87
C LYS A 79 -5.88 7.85 -12.90
N GLU A 80 -6.98 8.46 -13.34
CA GLU A 80 -8.20 8.56 -12.55
C GLU A 80 -9.13 7.35 -12.75
N GLU A 81 -8.80 6.50 -13.69
CA GLU A 81 -9.56 5.29 -13.98
C GLU A 81 -9.36 4.25 -12.88
N ILE A 82 -10.34 3.34 -12.76
CA ILE A 82 -10.20 2.18 -11.90
C ILE A 82 -9.26 1.19 -12.58
N VAL A 83 -8.18 0.85 -11.91
CA VAL A 83 -7.17 -0.07 -12.42
C VAL A 83 -7.16 -1.32 -11.55
N HIS A 84 -7.22 -2.49 -12.17
CA HIS A 84 -7.09 -3.76 -11.50
C HIS A 84 -5.74 -4.40 -11.84
N PHE A 85 -5.07 -4.94 -10.84
CA PHE A 85 -3.81 -5.65 -11.06
C PHE A 85 -3.72 -6.90 -10.18
N VAL A 86 -2.86 -7.82 -10.58
CA VAL A 86 -2.59 -9.06 -9.84
C VAL A 86 -1.10 -9.11 -9.55
N SER A 87 -0.77 -9.35 -8.30
CA SER A 87 0.61 -9.53 -7.85
C SER A 87 0.79 -10.95 -7.32
N ARG A 88 1.78 -11.64 -7.85
CA ARG A 88 2.11 -12.99 -7.45
C ARG A 88 3.47 -13.04 -6.77
N GLU A 89 3.45 -12.99 -5.45
CA GLU A 89 4.65 -13.09 -4.64
C GLU A 89 4.88 -14.51 -4.12
N ASP A 90 3.96 -15.42 -4.43
CA ASP A 90 4.02 -16.84 -4.07
C ASP A 90 4.68 -17.70 -5.15
N GLU A 91 4.97 -17.12 -6.31
CA GLU A 91 5.70 -17.78 -7.40
C GLU A 91 7.19 -17.44 -7.29
N ILE A 92 8.01 -18.47 -7.21
CA ILE A 92 9.46 -18.35 -7.12
C ILE A 92 10.09 -18.93 -8.38
#